data_20fc60e50565486bff1d5f87ed4837c1
#
_entry.id   20fc60e50565486bff1d5f87ed4837c1
#
_cell.length_a   1.000
_cell.length_b   1.000
_cell.length_c   1.000
_cell.angle_alpha   90.00
_cell.angle_beta   90.00
_cell.angle_gamma   90.00
#
_symmetry.space_group_name_H-M   'P 1'
#
loop_
_entity.id
_entity.type
_entity.pdbx_description
1 polymer ?
#
loop_
_entity_poly.entity_id
_entity_poly.type
_entity_poly.pdbx_seq_one_letter_code
_entity_poly.pdbx_strand_id
1 'polypeptide(L)'
;MATQPSNDRPSSPQDKVAVNQMEHVLTTDDPALMKQPVIEKVDEFGAHTKTDPKEIALVKKIDWYILPILWVMYFLNFLDRNAMINGKLDGLGDDLGLVGTQYNTCVSILFVGYLCGQVPSNMILNRVRPSWYMAGFMMAWSIVSLLTYKCHNYATMLACRFLLGITEAPFYPGALYMLSMFYTRKEVSTRMAIFYTGNMAASAFSGLIAAPIFSGMGGLQGLSGWQWLFIIQGAVSILVAFFAFFLLPDSPLKTRWLTEEERQLAHTRIYNDTTDRREATSVWKGLREACCDWRTWVFCLMDNLHLSANGFKNFLPTVVKTLKFNTTVTLVLTCPPYLFSAIFSVIVPWSSGKYNERTWHITISKLVVCLGFVMSVSSLNMGVRYTGIMIFVGATYGVNNLILGWTSSVLAQTDEKKAVAIAMANTLGNAASIYTPYLWPDSDSPRFLTAMLASIGFSIGVIICAWFMRFALMRTNRKKREADPNATNFYVY
;
A
#
# COMPACT_ATOMS: atom_id res chain seq x y z
N MET A 1 -41.70 -36.54 -33.80
CA MET A 1 -41.23 -37.85 -33.35
C MET A 1 -39.74 -37.74 -32.99
N ALA A 2 -39.34 -38.29 -31.86
CA ALA A 2 -38.00 -38.40 -31.22
C ALA A 2 -37.63 -37.17 -30.34
N THR A 3 -37.95 -37.18 -29.09
CA THR A 3 -37.39 -37.75 -27.84
C THR A 3 -36.07 -37.09 -27.40
N GLN A 4 -36.19 -36.25 -26.38
CA GLN A 4 -35.08 -35.82 -25.50
C GLN A 4 -34.56 -36.96 -24.62
N PRO A 5 -33.30 -37.02 -24.24
CA PRO A 5 -32.86 -37.73 -23.06
C PRO A 5 -32.67 -36.77 -21.88
N SER A 6 -33.37 -37.05 -20.79
CA SER A 6 -33.19 -36.54 -19.45
C SER A 6 -31.80 -36.87 -18.92
N ASN A 7 -31.14 -35.92 -18.33
CA ASN A 7 -29.88 -36.13 -17.59
C ASN A 7 -30.12 -35.81 -16.11
N ASP A 8 -30.71 -36.75 -15.39
CA ASP A 8 -30.82 -36.78 -13.94
C ASP A 8 -29.48 -37.23 -13.34
N ARG A 9 -28.72 -36.31 -12.75
CA ARG A 9 -27.67 -36.65 -11.78
C ARG A 9 -28.21 -36.38 -10.37
N PRO A 10 -28.03 -37.27 -9.41
CA PRO A 10 -28.55 -37.12 -8.06
C PRO A 10 -27.77 -35.97 -7.35
N SER A 11 -28.51 -34.97 -6.89
CA SER A 11 -28.03 -33.94 -5.96
C SER A 11 -27.64 -34.54 -4.63
N SER A 12 -26.58 -34.03 -4.01
CA SER A 12 -26.08 -34.50 -2.72
C SER A 12 -27.12 -34.33 -1.61
N PRO A 13 -27.10 -35.13 -0.53
CA PRO A 13 -28.03 -34.98 0.59
C PRO A 13 -27.99 -33.60 1.26
N GLN A 14 -26.90 -32.87 1.14
CA GLN A 14 -26.75 -31.53 1.70
C GLN A 14 -27.51 -30.46 0.89
N ASP A 15 -27.66 -30.64 -0.41
CA ASP A 15 -28.42 -29.67 -1.26
C ASP A 15 -29.92 -29.79 -1.01
N LYS A 16 -30.43 -31.01 -0.67
CA LYS A 16 -31.84 -31.22 -0.33
C LYS A 16 -32.23 -30.62 1.02
N VAL A 17 -31.30 -30.58 1.98
CA VAL A 17 -31.55 -29.95 3.29
C VAL A 17 -31.62 -28.44 3.17
N ALA A 18 -30.77 -27.81 2.33
CA ALA A 18 -30.78 -26.39 2.10
C ALA A 18 -32.05 -25.93 1.34
N VAL A 19 -32.52 -26.69 0.35
CA VAL A 19 -33.75 -26.39 -0.40
C VAL A 19 -34.99 -26.54 0.47
N ASN A 20 -35.08 -27.60 1.30
CA ASN A 20 -36.22 -27.78 2.23
C ASN A 20 -36.25 -26.73 3.36
N GLN A 21 -35.11 -26.22 3.81
CA GLN A 21 -35.11 -25.12 4.78
C GLN A 21 -35.53 -23.77 4.13
N MET A 22 -35.23 -23.55 2.85
CA MET A 22 -35.74 -22.37 2.13
C MET A 22 -37.25 -22.43 1.86
N GLU A 23 -37.79 -23.60 1.53
CA GLU A 23 -39.25 -23.73 1.31
C GLU A 23 -40.05 -23.61 2.61
N HIS A 24 -39.51 -24.01 3.77
CA HIS A 24 -40.21 -23.88 5.07
C HIS A 24 -40.24 -22.41 5.59
N VAL A 25 -39.36 -21.53 5.10
CA VAL A 25 -39.37 -20.08 5.44
C VAL A 25 -40.36 -19.30 4.56
N LEU A 26 -40.80 -19.85 3.43
CA LEU A 26 -41.70 -19.21 2.48
C LEU A 26 -43.21 -19.49 2.72
N THR A 27 -43.58 -20.28 3.76
CA THR A 27 -44.97 -20.68 4.02
C THR A 27 -45.54 -20.19 5.36
N THR A 28 -45.04 -19.12 5.96
CA THR A 28 -45.70 -18.44 7.06
C THR A 28 -46.42 -17.21 6.54
N ASP A 29 -47.70 -17.39 6.19
CA ASP A 29 -48.68 -16.31 5.91
C ASP A 29 -48.98 -15.52 7.19
N ASP A 30 -48.09 -14.60 7.58
CA ASP A 30 -48.37 -13.60 8.59
C ASP A 30 -48.43 -12.21 7.92
N PRO A 31 -49.63 -11.63 7.73
CA PRO A 31 -49.83 -10.33 7.06
C PRO A 31 -49.17 -9.15 7.78
N ALA A 32 -48.74 -9.32 9.03
CA ALA A 32 -48.08 -8.27 9.81
C ALA A 32 -46.56 -8.09 9.46
N LEU A 33 -45.99 -9.00 8.66
CA LEU A 33 -44.57 -8.98 8.26
C LEU A 33 -44.33 -8.49 6.82
N MET A 34 -45.37 -8.05 6.11
CA MET A 34 -45.19 -7.27 4.88
C MET A 34 -44.67 -5.86 5.23
N LYS A 35 -43.44 -5.77 5.72
CA LYS A 35 -42.67 -4.54 5.64
C LYS A 35 -42.52 -4.20 4.17
N GLN A 36 -42.99 -2.97 3.81
CA GLN A 36 -42.80 -2.38 2.49
C GLN A 36 -41.41 -2.73 1.93
N PRO A 37 -41.30 -3.09 0.65
CA PRO A 37 -40.00 -3.33 0.05
C PRO A 37 -39.17 -2.05 0.25
N VAL A 38 -38.15 -2.11 1.10
CA VAL A 38 -37.14 -1.07 1.20
C VAL A 38 -36.55 -1.01 -0.20
N ILE A 39 -36.84 0.07 -0.94
CA ILE A 39 -36.23 0.30 -2.24
C ILE A 39 -34.75 0.44 -1.95
N GLU A 40 -34.02 -0.67 -2.06
CA GLU A 40 -32.58 -0.69 -1.98
C GLU A 40 -32.07 0.21 -3.09
N LYS A 41 -31.52 1.36 -2.72
CA LYS A 41 -30.83 2.23 -3.65
C LYS A 41 -29.55 1.54 -4.08
N VAL A 42 -29.65 0.85 -5.19
CA VAL A 42 -28.52 0.28 -5.90
C VAL A 42 -27.87 1.40 -6.69
N ASP A 43 -26.56 1.55 -6.60
CA ASP A 43 -25.83 2.52 -7.42
C ASP A 43 -25.70 2.04 -8.88
N GLU A 44 -25.22 2.94 -9.74
CA GLU A 44 -25.04 2.72 -11.20
C GLU A 44 -24.19 1.46 -11.53
N PHE A 45 -23.53 0.86 -10.52
CA PHE A 45 -22.64 -0.31 -10.62
C PHE A 45 -23.16 -1.54 -9.86
N GLY A 46 -24.41 -1.52 -9.39
CA GLY A 46 -25.03 -2.64 -8.69
C GLY A 46 -24.61 -2.83 -7.23
N ALA A 47 -23.94 -1.86 -6.61
CA ALA A 47 -23.56 -1.93 -5.22
C ALA A 47 -24.70 -1.40 -4.32
N HIS A 48 -25.13 -2.22 -3.36
CA HIS A 48 -26.19 -1.87 -2.41
C HIS A 48 -25.75 -0.77 -1.44
N THR A 49 -26.63 0.22 -1.22
CA THR A 49 -26.39 1.25 -0.21
C THR A 49 -26.89 0.72 1.14
N LYS A 50 -26.03 0.76 2.18
CA LYS A 50 -26.38 0.33 3.53
C LYS A 50 -27.57 1.11 4.06
N THR A 51 -28.66 0.42 4.31
CA THR A 51 -29.89 0.98 4.92
C THR A 51 -30.22 0.32 6.24
N ASP A 52 -29.75 -0.91 6.48
CA ASP A 52 -30.02 -1.64 7.72
C ASP A 52 -29.18 -1.10 8.89
N PRO A 53 -29.82 -0.62 9.98
CA PRO A 53 -29.11 -0.18 11.18
C PRO A 53 -28.20 -1.25 11.80
N LYS A 54 -28.57 -2.54 11.71
CA LYS A 54 -27.74 -3.65 12.21
C LYS A 54 -26.48 -3.79 11.42
N GLU A 55 -26.52 -3.67 10.09
CA GLU A 55 -25.36 -3.70 9.22
C GLU A 55 -24.43 -2.52 9.50
N ILE A 56 -24.97 -1.31 9.67
CA ILE A 56 -24.19 -0.12 9.99
C ILE A 56 -23.47 -0.28 11.34
N ALA A 57 -24.16 -0.82 12.36
CA ALA A 57 -23.56 -1.09 13.66
C ALA A 57 -22.45 -2.16 13.58
N LEU A 58 -22.70 -3.24 12.83
CA LEU A 58 -21.70 -4.28 12.58
C LEU A 58 -20.44 -3.71 11.92
N VAL A 59 -20.58 -2.91 10.87
CA VAL A 59 -19.42 -2.33 10.17
C VAL A 59 -18.63 -1.39 11.07
N LYS A 60 -19.30 -0.56 11.88
CA LYS A 60 -18.61 0.27 12.89
C LYS A 60 -17.83 -0.58 13.90
N LYS A 61 -18.39 -1.71 14.32
CA LYS A 61 -17.71 -2.64 15.22
C LYS A 61 -16.48 -3.27 14.56
N ILE A 62 -16.61 -3.72 13.31
CA ILE A 62 -15.50 -4.23 12.52
C ILE A 62 -14.41 -3.17 12.33
N ASP A 63 -14.79 -1.94 11.99
CA ASP A 63 -13.87 -0.81 11.85
C ASP A 63 -13.07 -0.57 13.14
N TRP A 64 -13.71 -0.65 14.30
CA TRP A 64 -13.06 -0.41 15.60
C TRP A 64 -12.07 -1.50 16.00
N TYR A 65 -12.29 -2.75 15.62
CA TYR A 65 -11.40 -3.86 15.97
C TYR A 65 -10.28 -4.08 14.95
N ILE A 66 -10.58 -3.99 13.66
CA ILE A 66 -9.62 -4.37 12.60
C ILE A 66 -8.73 -3.20 12.19
N LEU A 67 -9.31 -2.02 11.94
CA LEU A 67 -8.52 -0.90 11.40
C LEU A 67 -7.42 -0.41 12.33
N PRO A 68 -7.64 -0.20 13.64
CA PRO A 68 -6.59 0.31 14.51
C PRO A 68 -5.39 -0.63 14.61
N ILE A 69 -5.62 -1.95 14.74
CA ILE A 69 -4.52 -2.91 14.84
C ILE A 69 -3.73 -3.00 13.54
N LEU A 70 -4.39 -3.07 12.39
CA LEU A 70 -3.72 -3.06 11.08
C LEU A 70 -2.96 -1.76 10.86
N TRP A 71 -3.54 -0.61 11.26
CA TRP A 71 -2.92 0.69 11.14
C TRP A 71 -1.65 0.79 12.02
N VAL A 72 -1.71 0.36 13.27
CA VAL A 72 -0.56 0.34 14.18
C VAL A 72 0.54 -0.60 13.65
N MET A 73 0.18 -1.79 13.17
CA MET A 73 1.13 -2.72 12.57
C MET A 73 1.83 -2.09 11.36
N TYR A 74 1.09 -1.38 10.50
CA TYR A 74 1.64 -0.71 9.31
C TYR A 74 2.52 0.50 9.68
N PHE A 75 2.11 1.25 10.69
CA PHE A 75 2.89 2.33 11.26
C PHE A 75 4.25 1.81 11.76
N LEU A 76 4.25 0.74 12.56
CA LEU A 76 5.48 0.14 13.10
C LEU A 76 6.36 -0.46 11.99
N ASN A 77 5.78 -1.10 10.99
CA ASN A 77 6.52 -1.61 9.84
C ASN A 77 7.35 -0.52 9.14
N PHE A 78 6.74 0.64 8.87
CA PHE A 78 7.47 1.77 8.27
C PHE A 78 8.40 2.48 9.25
N LEU A 79 8.08 2.47 10.54
CA LEU A 79 8.94 3.01 11.57
C LEU A 79 10.26 2.23 11.64
N ASP A 80 10.20 0.89 11.62
CA ASP A 80 11.37 -0.01 11.61
C ASP A 80 12.24 0.20 10.36
N ARG A 81 11.63 0.44 9.19
CA ARG A 81 12.37 0.78 7.96
C ARG A 81 13.11 2.11 8.09
N ASN A 82 12.45 3.11 8.66
CA ASN A 82 13.00 4.46 8.83
C ASN A 82 14.08 4.54 9.91
N ALA A 83 14.18 3.55 10.82
CA ALA A 83 15.18 3.51 11.88
C ALA A 83 16.61 3.62 11.34
N MET A 84 16.95 2.89 10.27
CA MET A 84 18.26 2.97 9.66
C MET A 84 18.54 4.35 9.03
N ILE A 85 17.51 4.95 8.42
CA ILE A 85 17.62 6.25 7.76
C ILE A 85 17.94 7.33 8.81
N ASN A 86 17.24 7.29 9.94
CA ASN A 86 17.48 8.20 11.07
C ASN A 86 18.80 7.90 11.77
N GLY A 87 19.15 6.61 11.96
CA GLY A 87 20.39 6.16 12.58
C GLY A 87 21.65 6.63 11.85
N LYS A 88 21.58 6.85 10.51
CA LYS A 88 22.68 7.46 9.75
C LYS A 88 23.08 8.84 10.30
N LEU A 89 22.13 9.59 10.85
CA LEU A 89 22.40 10.89 11.45
C LEU A 89 23.08 10.82 12.82
N ASP A 90 23.00 9.67 13.49
CA ASP A 90 23.55 9.39 14.81
C ASP A 90 24.83 8.52 14.79
N GLY A 91 25.54 8.49 13.67
CA GLY A 91 26.83 7.84 13.56
C GLY A 91 26.78 6.35 13.20
N LEU A 92 25.64 5.79 12.85
CA LEU A 92 25.53 4.37 12.44
C LEU A 92 26.55 3.96 11.37
N GLY A 93 26.85 4.85 10.42
CA GLY A 93 27.82 4.61 9.37
C GLY A 93 29.26 4.44 9.90
N ASP A 94 29.63 5.29 10.84
CA ASP A 94 30.94 5.32 11.47
C ASP A 94 31.11 4.12 12.40
N ASP A 95 30.12 3.81 13.24
CA ASP A 95 30.12 2.68 14.17
C ASP A 95 30.25 1.31 13.47
N LEU A 96 29.65 1.19 12.27
CA LEU A 96 29.72 -0.04 11.46
C LEU A 96 30.90 -0.06 10.48
N GLY A 97 31.68 1.02 10.39
CA GLY A 97 32.79 1.17 9.45
C GLY A 97 32.35 1.11 7.98
N LEU A 98 31.19 1.69 7.66
CA LEU A 98 30.66 1.69 6.30
C LEU A 98 31.43 2.65 5.40
N VAL A 99 31.91 2.13 4.26
CA VAL A 99 32.68 2.91 3.29
C VAL A 99 31.97 2.97 1.93
N GLY A 100 32.15 4.09 1.21
CA GLY A 100 31.64 4.27 -0.14
C GLY A 100 30.12 4.06 -0.25
N THR A 101 29.69 3.11 -1.08
CA THR A 101 28.27 2.82 -1.36
C THR A 101 27.65 1.76 -0.44
N GLN A 102 28.36 1.28 0.58
CA GLN A 102 27.88 0.20 1.45
C GLN A 102 26.58 0.56 2.19
N TYR A 103 26.43 1.80 2.64
CA TYR A 103 25.16 2.27 3.22
C TYR A 103 24.01 2.14 2.21
N ASN A 104 24.22 2.55 0.98
CA ASN A 104 23.21 2.49 -0.08
C ASN A 104 22.83 1.04 -0.40
N THR A 105 23.82 0.12 -0.36
CA THR A 105 23.56 -1.31 -0.50
C THR A 105 22.71 -1.87 0.65
N CYS A 106 22.97 -1.45 1.89
CA CYS A 106 22.12 -1.84 3.04
C CYS A 106 20.68 -1.33 2.91
N VAL A 107 20.46 -0.18 2.29
CA VAL A 107 19.11 0.32 1.98
C VAL A 107 18.45 -0.51 0.87
N SER A 108 19.19 -0.82 -0.18
CA SER A 108 18.69 -1.54 -1.35
C SER A 108 18.36 -3.00 -1.06
N ILE A 109 19.20 -3.69 -0.28
CA ILE A 109 19.09 -5.14 -0.03
C ILE A 109 17.78 -5.49 0.71
N LEU A 110 17.24 -4.60 1.52
CA LEU A 110 15.94 -4.76 2.14
C LEU A 110 14.85 -4.97 1.07
N PHE A 111 14.87 -4.16 0.01
CA PHE A 111 13.89 -4.27 -1.06
C PHE A 111 14.09 -5.51 -1.92
N VAL A 112 15.34 -5.99 -2.08
CA VAL A 112 15.60 -7.28 -2.71
C VAL A 112 14.97 -8.40 -1.88
N GLY A 113 15.21 -8.43 -0.56
CA GLY A 113 14.56 -9.37 0.34
C GLY A 113 13.03 -9.29 0.29
N TYR A 114 12.49 -8.06 0.27
CA TYR A 114 11.05 -7.81 0.17
C TYR A 114 10.45 -8.40 -1.10
N LEU A 115 11.05 -8.17 -2.27
CA LEU A 115 10.56 -8.71 -3.55
C LEU A 115 10.68 -10.23 -3.60
N CYS A 116 11.78 -10.81 -3.09
CA CYS A 116 11.94 -12.26 -3.01
C CYS A 116 10.91 -12.91 -2.09
N GLY A 117 10.57 -12.28 -0.97
CA GLY A 117 9.57 -12.77 -0.01
C GLY A 117 8.13 -12.62 -0.48
N GLN A 118 7.82 -11.63 -1.33
CA GLN A 118 6.46 -11.27 -1.70
C GLN A 118 5.74 -12.37 -2.49
N VAL A 119 6.41 -12.99 -3.46
CA VAL A 119 5.80 -14.02 -4.32
C VAL A 119 5.48 -15.30 -3.52
N PRO A 120 6.43 -15.93 -2.78
CA PRO A 120 6.12 -17.09 -1.95
C PRO A 120 5.04 -16.79 -0.90
N SER A 121 5.08 -15.60 -0.31
CA SER A 121 4.12 -15.17 0.69
C SER A 121 2.68 -15.17 0.16
N ASN A 122 2.45 -14.58 -1.01
CA ASN A 122 1.11 -14.53 -1.61
C ASN A 122 0.56 -15.92 -1.93
N MET A 123 1.42 -16.88 -2.26
CA MET A 123 1.02 -18.28 -2.49
C MET A 123 0.61 -18.99 -1.20
N ILE A 124 1.22 -18.64 -0.08
CA ILE A 124 0.96 -19.26 1.23
C ILE A 124 -0.26 -18.62 1.90
N LEU A 125 -0.46 -17.32 1.74
CA LEU A 125 -1.48 -16.52 2.42
C LEU A 125 -2.90 -17.11 2.31
N ASN A 126 -3.25 -17.65 1.15
CA ASN A 126 -4.58 -18.25 0.91
C ASN A 126 -4.76 -19.64 1.53
N ARG A 127 -3.69 -20.24 2.08
CA ARG A 127 -3.69 -21.62 2.62
C ARG A 127 -3.57 -21.68 4.14
N VAL A 128 -3.22 -20.57 4.78
CA VAL A 128 -3.00 -20.47 6.22
C VAL A 128 -4.01 -19.51 6.86
N ARG A 129 -4.12 -19.56 8.19
CA ARG A 129 -4.95 -18.61 8.94
C ARG A 129 -4.35 -17.22 8.87
N PRO A 130 -5.04 -16.22 8.31
CA PRO A 130 -4.49 -14.88 8.10
C PRO A 130 -4.01 -14.20 9.39
N SER A 131 -4.72 -14.39 10.52
CA SER A 131 -4.34 -13.80 11.79
C SER A 131 -2.98 -14.29 12.29
N TRP A 132 -2.78 -15.62 12.30
CA TRP A 132 -1.52 -16.24 12.72
C TRP A 132 -0.37 -15.92 11.76
N TYR A 133 -0.68 -15.88 10.48
CA TYR A 133 0.29 -15.58 9.44
C TYR A 133 0.83 -14.15 9.59
N MET A 134 -0.07 -13.16 9.68
CA MET A 134 0.33 -11.76 9.80
C MET A 134 1.03 -11.45 11.14
N ALA A 135 0.47 -11.95 12.26
CA ALA A 135 1.08 -11.75 13.57
C ALA A 135 2.44 -12.46 13.70
N GLY A 136 2.56 -13.68 13.13
CA GLY A 136 3.81 -14.45 13.11
C GLY A 136 4.92 -13.74 12.31
N PHE A 137 4.61 -13.23 11.12
CA PHE A 137 5.56 -12.46 10.34
C PHE A 137 5.90 -11.11 11.00
N MET A 138 4.92 -10.46 11.67
CA MET A 138 5.22 -9.28 12.47
C MET A 138 6.20 -9.61 13.59
N MET A 139 5.98 -10.69 14.31
CA MET A 139 6.92 -11.14 15.35
C MET A 139 8.31 -11.39 14.77
N ALA A 140 8.40 -12.05 13.61
CA ALA A 140 9.67 -12.35 12.95
C ALA A 140 10.43 -11.07 12.58
N TRP A 141 9.79 -10.11 11.89
CA TRP A 141 10.49 -8.86 11.54
C TRP A 141 10.86 -8.03 12.76
N SER A 142 10.00 -8.02 13.80
CA SER A 142 10.29 -7.28 15.04
C SER A 142 11.51 -7.81 15.76
N ILE A 143 11.68 -9.15 15.78
CA ILE A 143 12.88 -9.79 16.33
C ILE A 143 14.11 -9.42 15.49
N VAL A 144 14.03 -9.45 14.16
CA VAL A 144 15.13 -9.05 13.29
C VAL A 144 15.48 -7.57 13.49
N SER A 145 14.46 -6.69 13.58
CA SER A 145 14.63 -5.27 13.86
C SER A 145 15.32 -5.06 15.21
N LEU A 146 14.84 -5.74 16.26
CA LEU A 146 15.46 -5.69 17.58
C LEU A 146 16.93 -6.13 17.51
N LEU A 147 17.24 -7.28 16.89
CA LEU A 147 18.59 -7.82 16.81
C LEU A 147 19.57 -6.94 16.02
N THR A 148 19.07 -6.00 15.23
CA THR A 148 19.90 -5.07 14.46
C THR A 148 20.83 -4.23 15.35
N TYR A 149 20.48 -3.99 16.63
CA TYR A 149 21.37 -3.27 17.57
C TYR A 149 22.71 -3.99 17.81
N LYS A 150 22.77 -5.32 17.59
CA LYS A 150 24.01 -6.12 17.73
C LYS A 150 24.90 -6.13 16.46
N CYS A 151 24.52 -5.42 15.41
CA CYS A 151 25.35 -5.33 14.22
C CYS A 151 26.60 -4.50 14.52
N HIS A 152 27.78 -5.04 14.19
CA HIS A 152 29.07 -4.39 14.41
C HIS A 152 29.87 -4.21 13.11
N ASN A 153 29.35 -4.66 11.97
CA ASN A 153 30.01 -4.54 10.68
C ASN A 153 28.99 -4.56 9.53
N TYR A 154 29.49 -4.23 8.34
CA TYR A 154 28.70 -4.21 7.10
C TYR A 154 27.96 -5.53 6.83
N ALA A 155 28.63 -6.68 6.97
CA ALA A 155 28.04 -7.98 6.61
C ALA A 155 26.85 -8.35 7.50
N THR A 156 26.94 -8.11 8.80
CA THR A 156 25.83 -8.37 9.74
C THR A 156 24.66 -7.44 9.50
N MET A 157 24.92 -6.16 9.21
CA MET A 157 23.85 -5.20 8.86
C MET A 157 23.17 -5.61 7.55
N LEU A 158 23.93 -6.01 6.52
CA LEU A 158 23.40 -6.47 5.24
C LEU A 158 22.48 -7.68 5.42
N ALA A 159 22.91 -8.68 6.20
CA ALA A 159 22.10 -9.87 6.50
C ALA A 159 20.81 -9.53 7.24
N CYS A 160 20.88 -8.69 8.27
CA CYS A 160 19.68 -8.22 9.01
C CYS A 160 18.72 -7.49 8.08
N ARG A 161 19.19 -6.62 7.20
CA ARG A 161 18.35 -5.89 6.25
C ARG A 161 17.68 -6.81 5.23
N PHE A 162 18.38 -7.80 4.72
CA PHE A 162 17.82 -8.79 3.80
C PHE A 162 16.71 -9.62 4.49
N LEU A 163 17.00 -10.13 5.71
CA LEU A 163 16.01 -10.88 6.50
C LEU A 163 14.80 -10.01 6.88
N LEU A 164 15.03 -8.76 7.24
CA LEU A 164 13.95 -7.80 7.51
C LEU A 164 13.03 -7.67 6.28
N GLY A 165 13.62 -7.51 5.08
CA GLY A 165 12.85 -7.43 3.84
C GLY A 165 11.99 -8.66 3.60
N ILE A 166 12.54 -9.87 3.75
CA ILE A 166 11.79 -11.13 3.57
C ILE A 166 10.64 -11.23 4.57
N THR A 167 10.89 -10.92 5.85
CA THR A 167 9.89 -11.05 6.91
C THR A 167 8.80 -9.99 6.86
N GLU A 168 9.08 -8.81 6.31
CA GLU A 168 8.08 -7.75 6.10
C GLU A 168 7.20 -7.94 4.85
N ALA A 169 7.70 -8.69 3.85
CA ALA A 169 7.03 -8.86 2.55
C ALA A 169 5.57 -9.36 2.63
N PRO A 170 5.21 -10.27 3.56
CA PRO A 170 3.86 -10.80 3.69
C PRO A 170 2.82 -9.80 4.22
N PHE A 171 3.27 -8.75 4.91
CA PHE A 171 2.37 -7.91 5.70
C PHE A 171 1.37 -7.12 4.86
N TYR A 172 1.85 -6.37 3.85
CA TYR A 172 0.97 -5.52 3.04
C TYR A 172 -0.08 -6.31 2.26
N PRO A 173 0.27 -7.38 1.51
CA PRO A 173 -0.73 -8.23 0.85
C PRO A 173 -1.69 -8.89 1.83
N GLY A 174 -1.18 -9.33 2.99
CA GLY A 174 -1.99 -9.92 4.06
C GLY A 174 -3.03 -8.97 4.64
N ALA A 175 -2.64 -7.71 4.85
CA ALA A 175 -3.56 -6.67 5.32
C ALA A 175 -4.66 -6.37 4.28
N LEU A 176 -4.30 -6.25 2.99
CA LEU A 176 -5.28 -6.05 1.92
C LEU A 176 -6.24 -7.25 1.79
N TYR A 177 -5.72 -8.47 1.90
CA TYR A 177 -6.52 -9.69 1.90
C TYR A 177 -7.50 -9.71 3.08
N MET A 178 -7.04 -9.39 4.30
CA MET A 178 -7.89 -9.31 5.47
C MET A 178 -9.00 -8.25 5.31
N LEU A 179 -8.66 -7.05 4.84
CA LEU A 179 -9.66 -6.01 4.56
C LEU A 179 -10.70 -6.48 3.54
N SER A 180 -10.29 -7.19 2.50
CA SER A 180 -11.21 -7.69 1.47
C SER A 180 -12.16 -8.78 1.97
N MET A 181 -11.80 -9.50 3.04
CA MET A 181 -12.69 -10.51 3.65
C MET A 181 -13.78 -9.94 4.55
N PHE A 182 -13.59 -8.73 5.08
CA PHE A 182 -14.51 -8.11 6.04
C PHE A 182 -15.31 -6.94 5.47
N TYR A 183 -14.88 -6.35 4.35
CA TYR A 183 -15.49 -5.17 3.75
C TYR A 183 -15.92 -5.40 2.32
N THR A 184 -17.10 -4.84 1.98
CA THR A 184 -17.61 -4.84 0.61
C THR A 184 -16.73 -3.99 -0.32
N ARG A 185 -16.86 -4.18 -1.64
CA ARG A 185 -16.07 -3.46 -2.66
C ARG A 185 -16.15 -1.93 -2.51
N LYS A 186 -17.31 -1.42 -2.12
CA LYS A 186 -17.52 0.02 -1.89
C LYS A 186 -16.85 0.52 -0.62
N GLU A 187 -16.77 -0.34 0.40
CA GLU A 187 -16.23 -0.01 1.72
C GLU A 187 -14.72 -0.14 1.80
N VAL A 188 -14.17 -1.16 1.16
CA VAL A 188 -12.75 -1.52 1.25
C VAL A 188 -11.83 -0.38 0.78
N SER A 189 -12.23 0.38 -0.23
CA SER A 189 -11.44 1.49 -0.76
C SER A 189 -11.14 2.57 0.30
N THR A 190 -12.16 2.97 1.08
CA THR A 190 -11.97 3.94 2.16
C THR A 190 -11.09 3.40 3.28
N ARG A 191 -11.26 2.10 3.63
CA ARG A 191 -10.47 1.46 4.69
C ARG A 191 -9.02 1.26 4.27
N MET A 192 -8.76 0.94 3.01
CA MET A 192 -7.39 0.93 2.46
C MET A 192 -6.75 2.32 2.51
N ALA A 193 -7.50 3.38 2.22
CA ALA A 193 -6.98 4.74 2.34
C ALA A 193 -6.62 5.09 3.79
N ILE A 194 -7.48 4.75 4.76
CA ILE A 194 -7.19 4.93 6.19
C ILE A 194 -5.96 4.12 6.60
N PHE A 195 -5.89 2.85 6.22
CA PHE A 195 -4.75 1.98 6.50
C PHE A 195 -3.44 2.58 5.95
N TYR A 196 -3.45 3.12 4.73
CA TYR A 196 -2.28 3.72 4.10
C TYR A 196 -1.76 4.97 4.82
N THR A 197 -2.62 5.69 5.59
CA THR A 197 -2.17 6.83 6.40
C THR A 197 -1.16 6.43 7.48
N GLY A 198 -1.12 5.16 7.89
CA GLY A 198 -0.12 4.63 8.83
C GLY A 198 1.31 4.79 8.33
N ASN A 199 1.56 4.55 7.04
CA ASN A 199 2.86 4.80 6.41
C ASN A 199 3.24 6.30 6.45
N MET A 200 2.29 7.19 6.13
CA MET A 200 2.53 8.63 6.17
C MET A 200 2.85 9.11 7.58
N ALA A 201 2.07 8.64 8.57
CA ALA A 201 2.30 8.93 9.97
C ALA A 201 3.67 8.40 10.44
N ALA A 202 4.04 7.16 10.09
CA ALA A 202 5.36 6.63 10.42
C ALA A 202 6.49 7.48 9.86
N SER A 203 6.37 7.91 8.60
CA SER A 203 7.37 8.77 7.96
C SER A 203 7.46 10.15 8.63
N ALA A 204 6.32 10.72 9.02
CA ALA A 204 6.27 12.01 9.72
C ALA A 204 6.85 11.93 11.14
N PHE A 205 6.47 10.89 11.89
CA PHE A 205 6.83 10.77 13.31
C PHE A 205 8.17 10.07 13.55
N SER A 206 8.75 9.38 12.56
CA SER A 206 10.00 8.63 12.75
C SER A 206 11.14 9.49 13.27
N GLY A 207 11.31 10.70 12.72
CA GLY A 207 12.31 11.66 13.19
C GLY A 207 12.01 12.22 14.58
N LEU A 208 10.72 12.49 14.88
CA LEU A 208 10.28 12.96 16.18
C LEU A 208 10.49 11.93 17.29
N ILE A 209 10.39 10.64 16.96
CA ILE A 209 10.67 9.54 17.90
C ILE A 209 12.18 9.35 18.06
N ALA A 210 12.95 9.44 16.98
CA ALA A 210 14.41 9.26 17.02
C ALA A 210 15.12 10.38 17.77
N ALA A 211 14.68 11.64 17.63
CA ALA A 211 15.34 12.79 18.22
C ALA A 211 15.53 12.71 19.76
N PRO A 212 14.51 12.45 20.59
CA PRO A 212 14.67 12.31 22.04
C PRO A 212 15.48 11.07 22.43
N ILE A 213 15.42 9.99 21.65
CA ILE A 213 16.21 8.78 21.91
C ILE A 213 17.69 9.09 21.71
N PHE A 214 18.07 9.75 20.60
CA PHE A 214 19.47 10.08 20.34
C PHE A 214 20.03 11.08 21.35
N SER A 215 19.25 12.10 21.75
CA SER A 215 19.71 13.12 22.71
C SER A 215 19.71 12.63 24.15
N GLY A 216 18.83 11.70 24.53
CA GLY A 216 18.64 11.28 25.92
C GLY A 216 19.27 9.94 26.27
N MET A 217 19.47 9.05 25.29
CA MET A 217 19.92 7.68 25.54
C MET A 217 21.28 7.35 24.88
N GLY A 218 21.82 8.23 24.04
CA GLY A 218 23.13 8.03 23.45
C GLY A 218 24.23 7.91 24.49
N GLY A 219 25.03 6.84 24.44
CA GLY A 219 26.11 6.54 25.40
C GLY A 219 25.65 5.78 26.64
N LEU A 220 24.34 5.62 26.90
CA LEU A 220 23.86 4.81 28.02
C LEU A 220 24.23 3.34 27.80
N GLN A 221 24.78 2.71 28.81
CA GLN A 221 25.27 1.32 28.79
C GLN A 221 26.30 1.04 27.67
N GLY A 222 26.98 2.08 27.16
CA GLY A 222 27.95 1.97 26.08
C GLY A 222 27.34 1.77 24.70
N LEU A 223 26.03 2.00 24.54
CA LEU A 223 25.31 1.89 23.28
C LEU A 223 25.09 3.26 22.65
N SER A 224 25.24 3.34 21.33
CA SER A 224 24.91 4.52 20.53
C SER A 224 23.39 4.76 20.50
N GLY A 225 22.96 5.99 20.25
CA GLY A 225 21.53 6.33 20.20
C GLY A 225 20.77 5.54 19.13
N TRP A 226 21.38 5.26 17.96
CA TRP A 226 20.78 4.43 16.93
C TRP A 226 20.52 2.99 17.38
N GLN A 227 21.36 2.42 18.24
CA GLN A 227 21.16 1.08 18.81
C GLN A 227 19.94 1.08 19.74
N TRP A 228 19.79 2.10 20.60
CA TRP A 228 18.61 2.28 21.43
C TRP A 228 17.34 2.46 20.61
N LEU A 229 17.41 3.13 19.47
CA LEU A 229 16.27 3.28 18.56
C LEU A 229 15.75 1.91 18.08
N PHE A 230 16.64 1.01 17.65
CA PHE A 230 16.27 -0.35 17.23
C PHE A 230 15.74 -1.19 18.40
N ILE A 231 16.33 -1.07 19.60
CA ILE A 231 15.87 -1.78 20.80
C ILE A 231 14.44 -1.36 21.15
N ILE A 232 14.17 -0.06 21.24
CA ILE A 232 12.86 0.45 21.64
C ILE A 232 11.80 0.11 20.59
N GLN A 233 12.07 0.40 19.31
CA GLN A 233 11.12 0.13 18.23
C GLN A 233 10.86 -1.37 18.09
N GLY A 234 11.90 -2.20 18.09
CA GLY A 234 11.76 -3.65 18.04
C GLY A 234 10.97 -4.22 19.22
N ALA A 235 11.22 -3.73 20.46
CA ALA A 235 10.49 -4.16 21.64
C ALA A 235 8.99 -3.79 21.57
N VAL A 236 8.67 -2.56 21.13
CA VAL A 236 7.29 -2.12 20.95
C VAL A 236 6.62 -2.95 19.84
N SER A 237 7.31 -3.21 18.73
CA SER A 237 6.79 -4.03 17.64
C SER A 237 6.53 -5.47 18.08
N ILE A 238 7.40 -6.08 18.92
CA ILE A 238 7.19 -7.41 19.51
C ILE A 238 5.94 -7.41 20.40
N LEU A 239 5.78 -6.39 21.25
CA LEU A 239 4.60 -6.27 22.12
C LEU A 239 3.30 -6.19 21.29
N VAL A 240 3.28 -5.37 20.25
CA VAL A 240 2.11 -5.25 19.36
C VAL A 240 1.88 -6.55 18.59
N ALA A 241 2.93 -7.23 18.11
CA ALA A 241 2.81 -8.53 17.45
C ALA A 241 2.19 -9.58 18.38
N PHE A 242 2.58 -9.59 19.66
CA PHE A 242 1.98 -10.47 20.66
C PHE A 242 0.47 -10.23 20.80
N PHE A 243 0.03 -8.97 20.92
CA PHE A 243 -1.39 -8.66 20.97
C PHE A 243 -2.11 -8.96 19.63
N ALA A 244 -1.44 -8.80 18.48
CA ALA A 244 -2.02 -9.08 17.18
C ALA A 244 -2.47 -10.55 17.03
N PHE A 245 -1.78 -11.53 17.66
CA PHE A 245 -2.21 -12.93 17.67
C PHE A 245 -3.62 -13.13 18.26
N PHE A 246 -4.04 -12.26 19.19
CA PHE A 246 -5.33 -12.36 19.86
C PHE A 246 -6.40 -11.45 19.26
N LEU A 247 -6.00 -10.30 18.71
CA LEU A 247 -6.91 -9.28 18.20
C LEU A 247 -7.30 -9.49 16.74
N LEU A 248 -6.37 -10.00 15.90
CA LEU A 248 -6.65 -10.20 14.49
C LEU A 248 -7.65 -11.34 14.28
N PRO A 249 -8.69 -11.14 13.48
CA PRO A 249 -9.64 -12.19 13.12
C PRO A 249 -9.13 -13.04 11.97
N ASP A 250 -9.59 -14.30 11.90
CA ASP A 250 -9.28 -15.20 10.78
C ASP A 250 -10.24 -15.02 9.59
N SER A 251 -11.54 -15.08 9.89
CA SER A 251 -12.61 -14.94 8.89
C SER A 251 -13.89 -14.47 9.60
N PRO A 252 -14.87 -13.91 8.88
CA PRO A 252 -16.13 -13.46 9.49
C PRO A 252 -16.80 -14.52 10.37
N LEU A 253 -16.89 -15.77 9.89
CA LEU A 253 -17.52 -16.88 10.61
C LEU A 253 -16.74 -17.37 11.83
N LYS A 254 -15.42 -17.14 11.90
CA LYS A 254 -14.56 -17.61 13.00
C LYS A 254 -14.14 -16.50 13.96
N THR A 255 -14.63 -15.29 13.76
CA THR A 255 -14.27 -14.12 14.57
C THR A 255 -14.84 -14.23 15.98
N ARG A 256 -13.97 -14.21 17.00
CA ARG A 256 -14.32 -14.47 18.40
C ARG A 256 -15.19 -13.38 19.05
N TRP A 257 -14.98 -12.11 18.67
CA TRP A 257 -15.66 -10.95 19.25
C TRP A 257 -16.98 -10.59 18.54
N LEU A 258 -17.39 -11.33 17.50
CA LEU A 258 -18.72 -11.21 16.88
C LEU A 258 -19.66 -12.25 17.50
N THR A 259 -20.93 -11.85 17.70
CA THR A 259 -22.02 -12.79 18.04
C THR A 259 -22.31 -13.68 16.84
N GLU A 260 -23.05 -14.78 17.05
CA GLU A 260 -23.36 -15.70 15.95
C GLU A 260 -24.19 -15.02 14.85
N GLU A 261 -25.17 -14.17 15.23
CA GLU A 261 -25.95 -13.37 14.28
C GLU A 261 -25.06 -12.41 13.48
N GLU A 262 -24.11 -11.71 14.16
CA GLU A 262 -23.18 -10.80 13.51
C GLU A 262 -22.23 -11.53 12.56
N ARG A 263 -21.78 -12.75 12.88
CA ARG A 263 -20.96 -13.58 12.00
C ARG A 263 -21.69 -13.96 10.71
N GLN A 264 -22.93 -14.42 10.84
CA GLN A 264 -23.77 -14.77 9.70
C GLN A 264 -24.04 -13.53 8.82
N LEU A 265 -24.37 -12.39 9.45
CA LEU A 265 -24.60 -11.15 8.73
C LEU A 265 -23.32 -10.69 8.01
N ALA A 266 -22.15 -10.73 8.68
CA ALA A 266 -20.87 -10.36 8.07
C ALA A 266 -20.52 -11.27 6.89
N HIS A 267 -20.78 -12.56 7.00
CA HIS A 267 -20.54 -13.50 5.91
C HIS A 267 -21.50 -13.28 4.74
N THR A 268 -22.79 -13.17 5.00
CA THR A 268 -23.83 -13.03 3.98
C THR A 268 -23.65 -11.74 3.17
N ARG A 269 -23.29 -10.61 3.81
CA ARG A 269 -23.08 -9.36 3.09
C ARG A 269 -21.87 -9.41 2.13
N ILE A 270 -20.77 -10.07 2.50
CA ILE A 270 -19.63 -10.26 1.61
C ILE A 270 -19.96 -11.27 0.49
N TYR A 271 -20.71 -12.33 0.82
CA TYR A 271 -21.19 -13.31 -0.16
C TYR A 271 -22.07 -12.64 -1.23
N ASN A 272 -23.00 -11.78 -0.83
CA ASN A 272 -23.91 -11.07 -1.73
C ASN A 272 -23.19 -9.97 -2.56
N ASP A 273 -22.13 -9.34 -2.01
CA ASP A 273 -21.32 -8.36 -2.73
C ASP A 273 -20.38 -9.01 -3.77
N THR A 274 -20.16 -10.31 -3.66
CA THR A 274 -19.37 -11.10 -4.61
C THR A 274 -20.25 -11.50 -5.79
N THR A 275 -20.62 -10.54 -6.63
CA THR A 275 -21.32 -10.79 -7.91
C THR A 275 -20.39 -11.53 -8.86
N ASP A 276 -20.94 -12.52 -9.54
CA ASP A 276 -20.27 -13.39 -10.48
C ASP A 276 -19.12 -14.23 -9.89
N ARG A 277 -19.49 -15.34 -9.25
CA ARG A 277 -18.66 -16.53 -9.34
C ARG A 277 -18.63 -16.99 -10.80
N ARG A 278 -17.97 -16.22 -11.67
CA ARG A 278 -17.41 -16.83 -12.86
C ARG A 278 -16.45 -17.89 -12.34
N GLU A 279 -16.59 -19.09 -12.86
CA GLU A 279 -15.62 -20.17 -12.62
C GLU A 279 -14.23 -19.53 -12.68
N ALA A 280 -13.45 -19.69 -11.60
CA ALA A 280 -12.15 -19.08 -11.45
C ALA A 280 -11.35 -19.38 -12.72
N THR A 281 -11.28 -18.40 -13.63
CA THR A 281 -10.42 -18.52 -14.79
C THR A 281 -9.01 -18.58 -14.23
N SER A 282 -8.22 -19.53 -14.70
CA SER A 282 -6.90 -19.80 -14.18
C SER A 282 -6.11 -18.49 -14.02
N VAL A 283 -5.50 -18.26 -12.85
CA VAL A 283 -4.60 -17.11 -12.57
C VAL A 283 -3.56 -16.97 -13.69
N TRP A 284 -3.14 -18.06 -14.30
CA TRP A 284 -2.25 -18.12 -15.45
C TRP A 284 -2.83 -17.46 -16.70
N LYS A 285 -4.15 -17.52 -16.90
CA LYS A 285 -4.81 -16.81 -18.01
C LYS A 285 -4.78 -15.30 -17.78
N GLY A 286 -5.10 -14.86 -16.57
CA GLY A 286 -4.99 -13.44 -16.19
C GLY A 286 -3.55 -12.91 -16.33
N LEU A 287 -2.55 -13.70 -15.92
CA LEU A 287 -1.13 -13.36 -16.10
C LEU A 287 -0.76 -13.22 -17.57
N ARG A 288 -1.15 -14.18 -18.40
CA ARG A 288 -0.90 -14.13 -19.85
C ARG A 288 -1.56 -12.91 -20.48
N GLU A 289 -2.83 -12.65 -20.14
CA GLU A 289 -3.56 -11.48 -20.66
C GLU A 289 -2.93 -10.15 -20.21
N ALA A 290 -2.47 -10.05 -18.97
CA ALA A 290 -1.79 -8.87 -18.46
C ALA A 290 -0.42 -8.70 -19.13
N CYS A 291 0.38 -9.75 -19.28
CA CYS A 291 1.69 -9.69 -19.92
C CYS A 291 1.62 -9.39 -21.43
N CYS A 292 0.58 -9.86 -22.12
CA CYS A 292 0.37 -9.61 -23.54
C CYS A 292 -0.22 -8.22 -23.84
N ASP A 293 -0.75 -7.51 -22.82
CA ASP A 293 -1.27 -6.16 -23.01
C ASP A 293 -0.15 -5.13 -22.83
N TRP A 294 0.24 -4.44 -23.90
CA TRP A 294 1.26 -3.39 -23.86
C TRP A 294 0.97 -2.26 -22.87
N ARG A 295 -0.33 -2.01 -22.56
CA ARG A 295 -0.74 -0.99 -21.59
C ARG A 295 -0.25 -1.33 -20.18
N THR A 296 -0.24 -2.61 -19.81
CA THR A 296 0.32 -3.08 -18.55
C THR A 296 1.77 -2.65 -18.39
N TRP A 297 2.58 -2.80 -19.42
CA TRP A 297 4.00 -2.43 -19.39
C TRP A 297 4.23 -0.92 -19.31
N VAL A 298 3.38 -0.13 -19.95
CA VAL A 298 3.45 1.35 -19.82
C VAL A 298 3.09 1.79 -18.40
N PHE A 299 2.08 1.19 -17.78
CA PHE A 299 1.76 1.47 -16.36
C PHE A 299 2.86 0.99 -15.41
N CYS A 300 3.46 -0.18 -15.66
CA CYS A 300 4.61 -0.66 -14.90
C CYS A 300 5.80 0.31 -15.00
N LEU A 301 6.11 0.78 -16.19
CA LEU A 301 7.16 1.77 -16.41
C LEU A 301 6.83 3.11 -15.73
N MET A 302 5.59 3.58 -15.85
CA MET A 302 5.15 4.84 -15.24
C MET A 302 5.25 4.78 -13.72
N ASP A 303 4.87 3.66 -13.08
CA ASP A 303 4.98 3.47 -11.64
C ASP A 303 6.45 3.32 -11.20
N ASN A 304 7.27 2.60 -11.96
CA ASN A 304 8.69 2.48 -11.70
C ASN A 304 9.39 3.85 -11.75
N LEU A 305 9.15 4.65 -12.79
CA LEU A 305 9.69 6.01 -12.89
C LEU A 305 9.18 6.92 -11.77
N HIS A 306 7.91 6.75 -11.36
CA HIS A 306 7.34 7.49 -10.23
C HIS A 306 8.04 7.16 -8.91
N LEU A 307 8.21 5.87 -8.61
CA LEU A 307 8.89 5.43 -7.39
C LEU A 307 10.40 5.72 -7.43
N SER A 308 11.00 5.75 -8.63
CA SER A 308 12.39 6.22 -8.81
C SER A 308 12.56 7.69 -8.42
N ALA A 309 11.65 8.56 -8.85
CA ALA A 309 11.64 9.95 -8.44
C ALA A 309 11.42 10.12 -6.93
N ASN A 310 10.81 9.13 -6.26
CA ASN A 310 10.58 9.10 -4.81
C ASN A 310 11.76 8.51 -4.00
N GLY A 311 12.87 8.19 -4.61
CA GLY A 311 14.06 7.66 -3.94
C GLY A 311 14.58 8.56 -2.81
N PHE A 312 14.28 9.87 -2.86
CA PHE A 312 14.63 10.83 -1.81
C PHE A 312 14.11 10.44 -0.42
N LYS A 313 13.02 9.69 -0.32
CA LYS A 313 12.42 9.30 0.96
C LYS A 313 13.42 8.60 1.89
N ASN A 314 14.34 7.81 1.33
CA ASN A 314 15.37 7.10 2.07
C ASN A 314 16.55 7.99 2.48
N PHE A 315 16.62 9.22 2.00
CA PHE A 315 17.72 10.17 2.22
C PHE A 315 17.25 11.55 2.73
N LEU A 316 15.95 11.71 2.96
CA LEU A 316 15.38 13.02 3.36
C LEU A 316 16.05 13.59 4.62
N PRO A 317 16.27 12.86 5.73
CA PRO A 317 16.99 13.40 6.88
C PRO A 317 18.42 13.83 6.54
N THR A 318 19.12 13.07 5.68
CA THR A 318 20.46 13.42 5.20
C THR A 318 20.44 14.73 4.41
N VAL A 319 19.45 14.92 3.53
CA VAL A 319 19.27 16.17 2.76
C VAL A 319 18.97 17.34 3.69
N VAL A 320 18.10 17.16 4.69
CA VAL A 320 17.77 18.20 5.68
C VAL A 320 18.99 18.52 6.55
N LYS A 321 19.85 17.55 6.90
CA LYS A 321 21.10 17.78 7.65
C LYS A 321 22.04 18.76 6.93
N THR A 322 22.02 18.79 5.58
CA THR A 322 22.83 19.75 4.81
C THR A 322 22.42 21.21 5.01
N LEU A 323 21.30 21.48 5.67
CA LEU A 323 20.89 22.83 6.11
C LEU A 323 21.65 23.31 7.36
N LYS A 324 22.58 22.48 7.90
CA LYS A 324 23.48 22.79 9.04
C LYS A 324 22.77 22.97 10.39
N PHE A 325 21.62 22.37 10.58
CA PHE A 325 20.98 22.25 11.90
C PHE A 325 21.62 21.11 12.72
N ASN A 326 21.44 21.16 14.04
CA ASN A 326 21.79 20.03 14.90
C ASN A 326 20.91 18.80 14.56
N THR A 327 21.33 17.62 15.00
CA THR A 327 20.67 16.35 14.68
C THR A 327 19.19 16.35 15.11
N THR A 328 18.89 16.84 16.32
CA THR A 328 17.52 16.91 16.86
C THR A 328 16.61 17.77 15.98
N VAL A 329 17.04 19.02 15.65
CA VAL A 329 16.25 19.92 14.80
C VAL A 329 16.12 19.35 13.39
N THR A 330 17.17 18.74 12.86
CA THR A 330 17.14 18.06 11.54
C THR A 330 16.04 17.01 11.48
N LEU A 331 15.95 16.16 12.50
CA LEU A 331 14.93 15.11 12.59
C LEU A 331 13.52 15.69 12.73
N VAL A 332 13.35 16.74 13.54
CA VAL A 332 12.05 17.42 13.68
C VAL A 332 11.61 18.05 12.35
N LEU A 333 12.53 18.65 11.60
CA LEU A 333 12.25 19.28 10.32
C LEU A 333 11.87 18.30 9.20
N THR A 334 12.05 16.99 9.38
CA THR A 334 11.53 16.00 8.43
C THR A 334 10.02 15.80 8.54
N CYS A 335 9.40 16.12 9.68
CA CYS A 335 7.98 15.90 9.94
C CYS A 335 7.05 16.79 9.07
N PRO A 336 7.21 18.14 9.00
CA PRO A 336 6.30 19.00 8.25
C PRO A 336 6.11 18.62 6.78
N PRO A 337 7.16 18.27 5.99
CA PRO A 337 6.98 17.83 4.60
C PRO A 337 6.07 16.62 4.45
N TYR A 338 6.14 15.63 5.36
CA TYR A 338 5.28 14.46 5.32
C TYR A 338 3.84 14.76 5.75
N LEU A 339 3.62 15.65 6.72
CA LEU A 339 2.28 16.10 7.09
C LEU A 339 1.61 16.84 5.92
N PHE A 340 2.35 17.72 5.25
CA PHE A 340 1.90 18.39 4.04
C PHE A 340 1.56 17.39 2.93
N SER A 341 2.41 16.39 2.75
CA SER A 341 2.20 15.29 1.81
C SER A 341 0.93 14.48 2.11
N ALA A 342 0.62 14.21 3.38
CA ALA A 342 -0.58 13.48 3.77
C ALA A 342 -1.86 14.18 3.29
N ILE A 343 -1.91 15.51 3.40
CA ILE A 343 -3.04 16.32 2.92
C ILE A 343 -3.18 16.20 1.39
N PHE A 344 -2.10 16.38 0.64
CA PHE A 344 -2.13 16.31 -0.82
C PHE A 344 -2.38 14.91 -1.35
N SER A 345 -1.96 13.86 -0.61
CA SER A 345 -2.22 12.47 -0.98
C SER A 345 -3.72 12.09 -0.99
N VAL A 346 -4.55 12.86 -0.32
CA VAL A 346 -6.01 12.72 -0.32
C VAL A 346 -6.66 13.66 -1.34
N ILE A 347 -6.26 14.94 -1.34
CA ILE A 347 -6.89 15.97 -2.18
C ILE A 347 -6.71 15.65 -3.68
N VAL A 348 -5.52 15.26 -4.10
CA VAL A 348 -5.22 15.05 -5.52
C VAL A 348 -5.99 13.88 -6.12
N PRO A 349 -6.03 12.67 -5.53
CA PRO A 349 -6.85 11.57 -6.03
C PRO A 349 -8.36 11.86 -5.95
N TRP A 350 -8.82 12.54 -4.89
CA TRP A 350 -10.22 12.95 -4.77
C TRP A 350 -10.65 13.89 -5.89
N SER A 351 -9.85 14.91 -6.15
CA SER A 351 -10.09 15.86 -7.24
C SER A 351 -10.10 15.16 -8.60
N SER A 352 -9.11 14.30 -8.85
CA SER A 352 -9.04 13.49 -10.07
C SER A 352 -10.25 12.59 -10.26
N GLY A 353 -10.75 11.99 -9.17
CA GLY A 353 -11.98 11.20 -9.20
C GLY A 353 -13.22 12.03 -9.52
N LYS A 354 -13.33 13.22 -8.92
CA LYS A 354 -14.46 14.15 -9.12
C LYS A 354 -14.57 14.65 -10.58
N TYR A 355 -13.44 14.94 -11.21
CA TYR A 355 -13.40 15.47 -12.59
C TYR A 355 -13.20 14.37 -13.65
N ASN A 356 -13.08 13.11 -13.24
CA ASN A 356 -12.78 11.97 -14.13
C ASN A 356 -11.56 12.20 -15.04
N GLU A 357 -10.54 12.88 -14.52
CA GLU A 357 -9.36 13.29 -15.27
C GLU A 357 -8.09 12.84 -14.51
N ARG A 358 -7.21 12.08 -15.18
CA ARG A 358 -6.00 11.50 -14.57
C ARG A 358 -4.73 12.20 -15.03
N THR A 359 -4.63 12.46 -16.34
CA THR A 359 -3.39 12.93 -16.99
C THR A 359 -2.95 14.30 -16.50
N TRP A 360 -3.88 15.26 -16.39
CA TRP A 360 -3.56 16.62 -15.93
C TRP A 360 -3.19 16.64 -14.45
N HIS A 361 -3.87 15.86 -13.61
CA HIS A 361 -3.53 15.76 -12.18
C HIS A 361 -2.12 15.19 -11.98
N ILE A 362 -1.73 14.16 -12.74
CA ILE A 362 -0.37 13.63 -12.74
C ILE A 362 0.62 14.68 -13.24
N THR A 363 0.31 15.35 -14.35
CA THR A 363 1.19 16.34 -14.98
C THR A 363 1.47 17.52 -14.05
N ILE A 364 0.42 18.13 -13.50
CA ILE A 364 0.54 19.29 -12.60
C ILE A 364 1.33 18.89 -11.35
N SER A 365 0.97 17.76 -10.72
CA SER A 365 1.68 17.28 -9.53
C SER A 365 3.17 17.06 -9.82
N LYS A 366 3.52 16.43 -10.96
CA LYS A 366 4.93 16.19 -11.33
C LYS A 366 5.68 17.46 -11.72
N LEU A 367 5.04 18.44 -12.32
CA LEU A 367 5.66 19.76 -12.56
C LEU A 367 5.96 20.48 -11.25
N VAL A 368 5.05 20.43 -10.28
CA VAL A 368 5.27 20.99 -8.94
C VAL A 368 6.42 20.27 -8.24
N VAL A 369 6.52 18.95 -8.35
CA VAL A 369 7.66 18.16 -7.84
C VAL A 369 8.97 18.60 -8.50
N CYS A 370 9.00 18.74 -9.83
CA CYS A 370 10.18 19.23 -10.55
C CYS A 370 10.60 20.64 -10.09
N LEU A 371 9.64 21.54 -9.88
CA LEU A 371 9.91 22.88 -9.34
C LEU A 371 10.60 22.80 -7.96
N GLY A 372 10.11 21.94 -7.06
CA GLY A 372 10.72 21.73 -5.75
C GLY A 372 12.16 21.21 -5.84
N PHE A 373 12.43 20.26 -6.73
CA PHE A 373 13.80 19.77 -6.97
C PHE A 373 14.71 20.86 -7.53
N VAL A 374 14.25 21.63 -8.53
CA VAL A 374 15.01 22.76 -9.10
C VAL A 374 15.33 23.79 -8.03
N MET A 375 14.35 24.18 -7.20
CA MET A 375 14.59 25.12 -6.08
C MET A 375 15.65 24.59 -5.11
N SER A 376 15.62 23.31 -4.79
CA SER A 376 16.56 22.68 -3.84
C SER A 376 18.00 22.63 -4.37
N VAL A 377 18.18 22.57 -5.69
CA VAL A 377 19.51 22.53 -6.35
C VAL A 377 20.05 23.93 -6.66
N SER A 378 19.18 24.85 -7.09
CA SER A 378 19.57 26.16 -7.62
C SER A 378 20.21 27.08 -6.57
N SER A 379 19.80 26.96 -5.31
CA SER A 379 20.26 27.83 -4.23
C SER A 379 20.79 27.07 -3.04
N LEU A 380 21.81 27.61 -2.38
CA LEU A 380 22.29 27.14 -1.06
C LEU A 380 21.61 27.85 0.10
N ASN A 381 20.71 28.81 -0.18
CA ASN A 381 19.94 29.48 0.86
C ASN A 381 19.03 28.48 1.56
N MET A 382 19.12 28.42 2.89
CA MET A 382 18.38 27.47 3.74
C MET A 382 16.87 27.55 3.51
N GLY A 383 16.30 28.75 3.45
CA GLY A 383 14.86 28.93 3.26
C GLY A 383 14.38 28.41 1.91
N VAL A 384 15.10 28.71 0.82
CA VAL A 384 14.77 28.26 -0.54
C VAL A 384 14.84 26.73 -0.61
N ARG A 385 15.89 26.12 -0.05
CA ARG A 385 16.07 24.67 -0.04
C ARG A 385 14.99 23.96 0.76
N TYR A 386 14.68 24.46 1.95
CA TYR A 386 13.64 23.84 2.78
C TYR A 386 12.24 23.99 2.15
N THR A 387 11.95 25.15 1.55
CA THR A 387 10.71 25.32 0.76
C THR A 387 10.66 24.35 -0.42
N GLY A 388 11.76 24.15 -1.13
CA GLY A 388 11.87 23.14 -2.19
C GLY A 388 11.56 21.74 -1.67
N ILE A 389 12.11 21.36 -0.50
CA ILE A 389 11.84 20.08 0.17
C ILE A 389 10.34 19.94 0.48
N MET A 390 9.71 20.96 1.07
CA MET A 390 8.28 20.98 1.35
C MET A 390 7.44 20.72 0.09
N ILE A 391 7.82 21.35 -1.01
CA ILE A 391 7.09 21.26 -2.29
C ILE A 391 7.24 19.87 -2.91
N PHE A 392 8.47 19.36 -3.09
CA PHE A 392 8.62 18.09 -3.79
C PHE A 392 8.14 16.88 -2.97
N VAL A 393 8.34 16.88 -1.64
CA VAL A 393 7.78 15.84 -0.76
C VAL A 393 6.26 15.91 -0.76
N GLY A 394 5.70 17.12 -0.61
CA GLY A 394 4.26 17.34 -0.51
C GLY A 394 3.50 16.87 -1.75
N ALA A 395 3.96 17.24 -2.95
CA ALA A 395 3.24 16.98 -4.19
C ALA A 395 3.38 15.53 -4.71
N THR A 396 4.31 14.74 -4.16
CA THR A 396 4.68 13.43 -4.72
C THR A 396 3.68 12.32 -4.42
N TYR A 397 3.23 12.17 -3.17
CA TYR A 397 2.55 10.94 -2.72
C TYR A 397 1.16 10.71 -3.31
N GLY A 398 0.44 11.77 -3.71
CA GLY A 398 -0.87 11.63 -4.35
C GLY A 398 -0.83 10.93 -5.72
N VAL A 399 0.30 11.02 -6.42
CA VAL A 399 0.45 10.50 -7.79
C VAL A 399 0.47 8.97 -7.82
N ASN A 400 1.03 8.30 -6.80
CA ASN A 400 1.06 6.84 -6.73
C ASN A 400 -0.35 6.23 -6.79
N ASN A 401 -1.25 6.77 -5.98
CA ASN A 401 -2.64 6.31 -5.94
C ASN A 401 -3.37 6.57 -7.26
N LEU A 402 -3.02 7.66 -7.96
CA LEU A 402 -3.57 7.95 -9.28
C LEU A 402 -3.12 6.94 -10.32
N ILE A 403 -1.83 6.58 -10.35
CA ILE A 403 -1.27 5.61 -11.31
C ILE A 403 -1.92 4.24 -11.10
N LEU A 404 -1.94 3.73 -9.87
CA LEU A 404 -2.52 2.42 -9.56
C LEU A 404 -4.04 2.39 -9.78
N GLY A 405 -4.75 3.48 -9.43
CA GLY A 405 -6.17 3.64 -9.70
C GLY A 405 -6.48 3.69 -11.20
N TRP A 406 -5.63 4.36 -11.98
CA TRP A 406 -5.76 4.40 -13.44
C TRP A 406 -5.47 3.05 -14.09
N THR A 407 -4.41 2.36 -13.64
CA THR A 407 -4.12 0.96 -14.02
C THR A 407 -5.32 0.06 -13.81
N SER A 408 -5.92 0.15 -12.62
CA SER A 408 -7.12 -0.61 -12.24
C SER A 408 -8.32 -0.35 -13.15
N SER A 409 -8.52 0.89 -13.60
CA SER A 409 -9.66 1.26 -14.46
C SER A 409 -9.46 0.89 -15.94
N VAL A 410 -8.22 0.97 -16.43
CA VAL A 410 -7.90 0.69 -17.84
C VAL A 410 -7.78 -0.81 -18.13
N LEU A 411 -7.32 -1.59 -17.16
CA LEU A 411 -7.07 -3.04 -17.30
C LEU A 411 -8.16 -3.90 -16.62
N ALA A 412 -9.38 -3.38 -16.54
CA ALA A 412 -10.52 -4.02 -15.89
C ALA A 412 -11.31 -4.99 -16.78
N GLN A 413 -10.70 -5.55 -17.86
CA GLN A 413 -11.40 -6.45 -18.77
C GLN A 413 -11.80 -7.78 -18.12
N THR A 414 -10.95 -8.31 -17.24
CA THR A 414 -11.25 -9.44 -16.34
C THR A 414 -10.70 -9.13 -14.95
N ASP A 415 -11.32 -9.66 -13.88
CA ASP A 415 -10.89 -9.41 -12.51
C ASP A 415 -9.47 -9.95 -12.28
N GLU A 416 -9.12 -11.09 -12.88
CA GLU A 416 -7.80 -11.69 -12.80
C GLU A 416 -6.73 -10.84 -13.49
N LYS A 417 -7.02 -10.34 -14.71
CA LYS A 417 -6.12 -9.44 -15.43
C LYS A 417 -5.88 -8.15 -14.65
N LYS A 418 -6.94 -7.56 -14.10
CA LYS A 418 -6.88 -6.36 -13.27
C LYS A 418 -5.99 -6.57 -12.04
N ALA A 419 -6.23 -7.66 -11.29
CA ALA A 419 -5.46 -7.98 -10.09
C ALA A 419 -3.97 -8.20 -10.42
N VAL A 420 -3.68 -8.98 -11.47
CA VAL A 420 -2.31 -9.24 -11.91
C VAL A 420 -1.62 -7.97 -12.40
N ALA A 421 -2.31 -7.13 -13.20
CA ALA A 421 -1.73 -5.90 -13.73
C ALA A 421 -1.37 -4.89 -12.62
N ILE A 422 -2.22 -4.74 -11.60
CA ILE A 422 -1.92 -3.92 -10.42
C ILE A 422 -0.74 -4.50 -9.65
N ALA A 423 -0.70 -5.82 -9.45
CA ALA A 423 0.41 -6.49 -8.77
C ALA A 423 1.73 -6.32 -9.53
N MET A 424 1.73 -6.47 -10.87
CA MET A 424 2.89 -6.24 -11.72
C MET A 424 3.38 -4.79 -11.63
N ALA A 425 2.48 -3.82 -11.75
CA ALA A 425 2.83 -2.40 -11.65
C ALA A 425 3.47 -2.09 -10.30
N ASN A 426 2.85 -2.51 -9.21
CA ASN A 426 3.38 -2.28 -7.86
C ASN A 426 4.72 -3.00 -7.61
N THR A 427 4.89 -4.24 -8.08
CA THR A 427 6.13 -5.00 -7.90
C THR A 427 7.27 -4.38 -8.70
N LEU A 428 7.06 -4.10 -9.99
CA LEU A 428 8.06 -3.45 -10.85
C LEU A 428 8.31 -2.00 -10.42
N GLY A 429 7.29 -1.32 -9.90
CA GLY A 429 7.43 -0.01 -9.27
C GLY A 429 8.37 -0.06 -8.07
N ASN A 430 8.15 -0.97 -7.12
CA ASN A 430 9.00 -1.11 -5.93
C ASN A 430 10.44 -1.55 -6.24
N ALA A 431 10.68 -2.22 -7.37
CA ALA A 431 12.02 -2.55 -7.84
C ALA A 431 12.90 -1.30 -8.03
N ALA A 432 12.30 -0.13 -8.24
CA ALA A 432 13.01 1.16 -8.25
C ALA A 432 13.84 1.40 -6.98
N SER A 433 13.38 0.92 -5.84
CA SER A 433 14.08 1.06 -4.55
C SER A 433 15.39 0.26 -4.45
N ILE A 434 15.67 -0.62 -5.42
CA ILE A 434 16.94 -1.36 -5.49
C ILE A 434 18.06 -0.47 -6.03
N TYR A 435 17.82 0.30 -7.08
CA TYR A 435 18.87 1.10 -7.74
C TYR A 435 18.87 2.58 -7.35
N THR A 436 17.74 3.14 -6.94
CA THR A 436 17.64 4.56 -6.58
C THR A 436 18.53 4.99 -5.42
N PRO A 437 18.84 4.16 -4.39
CA PRO A 437 19.79 4.57 -3.36
C PRO A 437 21.19 4.94 -3.89
N TYR A 438 21.64 4.31 -4.97
CA TYR A 438 22.95 4.59 -5.56
C TYR A 438 23.03 5.94 -6.28
N LEU A 439 21.89 6.61 -6.50
CA LEU A 439 21.84 7.99 -7.02
C LEU A 439 22.19 9.04 -5.96
N TRP A 440 22.27 8.64 -4.68
CA TRP A 440 22.50 9.53 -3.53
C TRP A 440 23.88 9.30 -2.90
N PRO A 441 25.02 9.48 -3.63
CA PRO A 441 26.32 9.33 -3.04
C PRO A 441 26.62 10.50 -2.08
N ASP A 442 27.29 10.21 -0.97
CA ASP A 442 27.66 11.26 0.00
C ASP A 442 28.65 12.28 -0.58
N SER A 443 29.42 11.90 -1.62
CA SER A 443 30.32 12.78 -2.37
C SER A 443 29.63 13.93 -3.10
N ASP A 444 28.31 13.81 -3.39
CA ASP A 444 27.51 14.82 -4.08
C ASP A 444 26.87 15.84 -3.10
N SER A 445 27.17 15.70 -1.81
CA SER A 445 26.77 16.65 -0.76
C SER A 445 27.45 18.01 -0.98
N PRO A 446 26.79 19.16 -0.70
CA PRO A 446 25.46 19.28 -0.07
C PRO A 446 24.28 19.33 -1.05
N ARG A 447 24.50 19.42 -2.35
CA ARG A 447 23.45 19.66 -3.35
C ARG A 447 22.72 18.39 -3.80
N PHE A 448 23.38 17.22 -3.73
CA PHE A 448 22.88 15.95 -4.28
C PHE A 448 22.37 16.10 -5.73
N LEU A 449 23.20 16.76 -6.55
CA LEU A 449 22.84 17.19 -7.91
C LEU A 449 22.43 16.01 -8.78
N THR A 450 23.19 14.90 -8.72
CA THR A 450 22.93 13.68 -9.48
C THR A 450 21.53 13.12 -9.16
N ALA A 451 21.20 12.97 -7.88
CA ALA A 451 19.93 12.46 -7.44
C ALA A 451 18.75 13.37 -7.79
N MET A 452 18.90 14.69 -7.59
CA MET A 452 17.86 15.66 -7.87
C MET A 452 17.57 15.76 -9.37
N LEU A 453 18.61 15.81 -10.23
CA LEU A 453 18.45 15.83 -11.69
C LEU A 453 17.85 14.52 -12.22
N ALA A 454 18.31 13.36 -11.70
CA ALA A 454 17.70 12.09 -12.04
C ALA A 454 16.22 12.04 -11.66
N SER A 455 15.85 12.54 -10.48
CA SER A 455 14.45 12.61 -10.03
C SER A 455 13.58 13.52 -10.90
N ILE A 456 14.15 14.63 -11.42
CA ILE A 456 13.49 15.47 -12.42
C ILE A 456 13.28 14.67 -13.73
N GLY A 457 14.33 13.99 -14.22
CA GLY A 457 14.25 13.17 -15.42
C GLY A 457 13.19 12.08 -15.30
N PHE A 458 13.15 11.35 -14.18
CA PHE A 458 12.10 10.35 -13.90
C PHE A 458 10.71 10.99 -13.85
N SER A 459 10.55 12.16 -13.23
CA SER A 459 9.26 12.86 -13.17
C SER A 459 8.76 13.30 -14.55
N ILE A 460 9.66 13.76 -15.42
CA ILE A 460 9.35 14.07 -16.82
C ILE A 460 8.97 12.78 -17.57
N GLY A 461 9.67 11.68 -17.33
CA GLY A 461 9.32 10.37 -17.88
C GLY A 461 7.90 9.92 -17.51
N VAL A 462 7.47 10.14 -16.26
CA VAL A 462 6.08 9.89 -15.82
C VAL A 462 5.08 10.73 -16.64
N ILE A 463 5.38 12.01 -16.85
CA ILE A 463 4.52 12.89 -17.65
C ILE A 463 4.41 12.38 -19.09
N ILE A 464 5.53 12.00 -19.70
CA ILE A 464 5.55 11.45 -21.07
C ILE A 464 4.70 10.18 -21.16
N CYS A 465 4.87 9.23 -20.21
CA CYS A 465 4.06 8.01 -20.17
C CYS A 465 2.56 8.32 -20.00
N ALA A 466 2.21 9.29 -19.14
CA ALA A 466 0.82 9.68 -18.91
C ALA A 466 0.17 10.27 -20.18
N TRP A 467 0.87 11.16 -20.89
CA TRP A 467 0.38 11.71 -22.15
C TRP A 467 0.32 10.68 -23.26
N PHE A 468 1.30 9.78 -23.35
CA PHE A 468 1.26 8.67 -24.30
C PHE A 468 0.02 7.79 -24.07
N MET A 469 -0.27 7.43 -22.80
CA MET A 469 -1.48 6.67 -22.46
C MET A 469 -2.74 7.46 -22.79
N ARG A 470 -2.80 8.75 -22.50
CA ARG A 470 -3.92 9.61 -22.87
C ARG A 470 -4.23 9.53 -24.36
N PHE A 471 -3.25 9.79 -25.23
CA PHE A 471 -3.43 9.73 -26.68
C PHE A 471 -3.84 8.35 -27.17
N ALA A 472 -3.25 7.30 -26.61
CA ALA A 472 -3.59 5.92 -26.95
C ALA A 472 -5.04 5.57 -26.57
N LEU A 473 -5.48 5.99 -25.36
CA LEU A 473 -6.85 5.76 -24.90
C LEU A 473 -7.86 6.60 -25.66
N MET A 474 -7.56 7.86 -25.96
CA MET A 474 -8.40 8.70 -26.83
C MET A 474 -8.61 8.06 -28.21
N ARG A 475 -7.52 7.55 -28.81
CA ARG A 475 -7.60 6.85 -30.09
C ARG A 475 -8.44 5.56 -30.00
N THR A 476 -8.31 4.83 -28.89
CA THR A 476 -9.09 3.62 -28.62
C THR A 476 -10.57 3.97 -28.43
N ASN A 477 -10.88 5.00 -27.65
CA ASN A 477 -12.26 5.47 -27.44
C ASN A 477 -12.91 5.94 -28.77
N ARG A 478 -12.13 6.65 -29.61
CA ARG A 478 -12.61 7.06 -30.92
C ARG A 478 -12.98 5.85 -31.80
N LYS A 479 -12.12 4.84 -31.86
CA LYS A 479 -12.42 3.59 -32.60
C LYS A 479 -13.65 2.86 -32.05
N LYS A 480 -13.84 2.86 -30.70
CA LYS A 480 -15.03 2.27 -30.08
C LYS A 480 -16.32 3.01 -30.51
N ARG A 481 -16.28 4.36 -30.53
CA ARG A 481 -17.44 5.17 -30.99
C ARG A 481 -17.77 4.96 -32.46
N GLU A 482 -16.73 4.79 -33.28
CA GLU A 482 -16.90 4.52 -34.74
C GLU A 482 -17.48 3.11 -34.98
N ALA A 483 -17.13 2.11 -34.12
CA ALA A 483 -17.61 0.73 -34.21
C ALA A 483 -19.02 0.54 -33.65
N ASP A 484 -19.34 1.23 -32.53
CA ASP A 484 -20.65 1.18 -31.89
C ASP A 484 -21.05 2.58 -31.40
N PRO A 485 -21.93 3.28 -32.12
CA PRO A 485 -22.42 4.61 -31.71
C PRO A 485 -23.17 4.64 -30.37
N ASN A 486 -23.69 3.49 -29.91
CA ASN A 486 -24.44 3.37 -28.66
C ASN A 486 -23.55 2.90 -27.47
N ALA A 487 -22.25 2.73 -27.68
CA ALA A 487 -21.33 2.36 -26.61
C ALA A 487 -21.33 3.43 -25.52
N THR A 488 -21.51 3.01 -24.27
CA THR A 488 -21.51 3.89 -23.08
C THR A 488 -20.21 3.79 -22.26
N ASN A 489 -19.42 2.72 -22.44
CA ASN A 489 -18.22 2.44 -21.65
C ASN A 489 -16.95 2.90 -22.36
N PHE A 490 -16.41 4.04 -21.93
CA PHE A 490 -15.16 4.59 -22.44
C PHE A 490 -14.06 4.57 -21.37
N TYR A 491 -12.82 4.50 -21.81
CA TYR A 491 -11.67 4.62 -20.89
C TYR A 491 -11.53 6.06 -20.41
N VAL A 492 -11.34 6.22 -19.10
CA VAL A 492 -10.98 7.50 -18.48
C VAL A 492 -9.49 7.79 -18.73
N TYR A 493 -9.11 9.04 -19.06
CA TYR A 493 -7.74 9.43 -19.36
C TYR A 493 -7.31 10.77 -18.75
#